data_b34641b8df9a42b67fdec13ef7834ca0
#
_entry.id   b34641b8df9a42b67fdec13ef7834ca0
#
_cell.length_a   1.000
_cell.length_b   1.000
_cell.length_c   1.000
_cell.angle_alpha   90.00
_cell.angle_beta   90.00
_cell.angle_gamma   90.00
#
_symmetry.space_group_name_H-M   'P 1'
#
loop_
_entity.id
_entity.type
_entity.pdbx_description
1 polymer ?
#
loop_
_entity_poly.entity_id
_entity_poly.type
_entity_poly.pdbx_seq_one_letter_code
_entity_poly.pdbx_strand_id
1 'polypeptide(L)'
;MDDIAPGMDWKKFADFKALLDEYGIKPLIGVVPDNQDRNLERTEENGKDGREHMPEDFWEYVKGLQERGWIIAMHGYRHVYTQKKGGVFPLNLFSEFAGLPLAEQLAMLEKGRSVLDSHGIKTDIFMAPAHSYDRNTLKALRQAGFGRITDGFGSKPYLWKQMCFYPISFRLGSSLKKNHGITTMVVHVNTVNRKDMENYRRIFREYETISYGDYLQTEAVKRGWAGHGVEYLLAVGKRILVKFL
;
A
#
# COMPACT_ATOMS: atom_id res chain seq x y z
N MET A 1 -1.12 4.02 -3.82
CA MET A 1 -1.02 5.14 -2.87
C MET A 1 -1.37 4.59 -1.50
N ASP A 2 -0.63 4.93 -0.46
CA ASP A 2 -0.86 4.45 0.92
C ASP A 2 -1.16 5.62 1.86
N ASP A 3 -1.35 5.31 3.15
CA ASP A 3 -1.61 6.29 4.20
C ASP A 3 -2.89 7.12 4.01
N ILE A 4 -3.94 6.52 3.43
CA ILE A 4 -5.21 7.21 3.24
C ILE A 4 -6.02 7.15 4.53
N ALA A 5 -6.15 8.30 5.17
CA ALA A 5 -6.83 8.48 6.46
C ALA A 5 -7.54 9.85 6.52
N PRO A 6 -8.54 10.03 7.41
CA PRO A 6 -9.29 11.29 7.50
C PRO A 6 -8.40 12.53 7.70
N GLY A 7 -7.35 12.42 8.53
CA GLY A 7 -6.45 13.53 8.87
C GLY A 7 -5.29 13.76 7.91
N MET A 8 -5.23 13.10 6.76
CA MET A 8 -4.13 13.25 5.80
C MET A 8 -4.10 14.63 5.12
N ASP A 9 -3.08 14.91 4.31
CA ASP A 9 -2.97 16.13 3.49
C ASP A 9 -3.90 16.04 2.25
N TRP A 10 -5.13 16.47 2.41
CA TRP A 10 -6.17 16.40 1.38
C TRP A 10 -5.88 17.29 0.18
N LYS A 11 -5.17 18.39 0.36
CA LYS A 11 -4.75 19.23 -0.76
C LYS A 11 -3.79 18.47 -1.67
N LYS A 12 -2.76 17.83 -1.10
CA LYS A 12 -1.82 17.02 -1.89
C LYS A 12 -2.49 15.80 -2.53
N PHE A 13 -3.45 15.20 -1.82
CA PHE A 13 -4.25 14.12 -2.39
C PHE A 13 -5.04 14.60 -3.61
N ALA A 14 -5.73 15.76 -3.50
CA ALA A 14 -6.50 16.33 -4.60
C ALA A 14 -5.60 16.69 -5.79
N ASP A 15 -4.45 17.30 -5.56
CA ASP A 15 -3.47 17.64 -6.60
C ASP A 15 -2.95 16.37 -7.31
N PHE A 16 -2.62 15.31 -6.56
CA PHE A 16 -2.14 14.06 -7.15
C PHE A 16 -3.27 13.29 -7.86
N LYS A 17 -4.48 13.31 -7.29
CA LYS A 17 -5.67 12.74 -7.94
C LYS A 17 -5.96 13.43 -9.27
N ALA A 18 -5.89 14.77 -9.33
CA ALA A 18 -6.08 15.51 -10.58
C ALA A 18 -5.06 15.09 -11.65
N LEU A 19 -3.81 14.83 -11.26
CA LEU A 19 -2.81 14.29 -12.17
C LEU A 19 -3.18 12.88 -12.67
N LEU A 20 -3.66 12.00 -11.79
CA LEU A 20 -4.11 10.66 -12.20
C LEU A 20 -5.32 10.73 -13.14
N ASP A 21 -6.27 11.62 -12.87
CA ASP A 21 -7.46 11.84 -13.70
C ASP A 21 -7.08 12.34 -15.10
N GLU A 22 -6.07 13.23 -15.23
CA GLU A 22 -5.54 13.72 -16.51
C GLU A 22 -5.10 12.57 -17.42
N TYR A 23 -4.56 11.49 -16.83
CA TYR A 23 -4.09 10.31 -17.58
C TYR A 23 -5.05 9.12 -17.53
N GLY A 24 -6.24 9.28 -16.96
CA GLY A 24 -7.24 8.21 -16.83
C GLY A 24 -6.81 7.04 -15.94
N ILE A 25 -5.86 7.26 -15.02
CA ILE A 25 -5.27 6.23 -14.16
C ILE A 25 -6.11 6.05 -12.90
N LYS A 26 -6.54 4.83 -12.62
CA LYS A 26 -7.24 4.45 -11.40
C LYS A 26 -6.32 3.60 -10.52
N PRO A 27 -5.78 4.18 -9.44
CA PRO A 27 -4.80 3.50 -8.59
C PRO A 27 -5.45 2.52 -7.62
N LEU A 28 -4.60 1.78 -6.88
CA LEU A 28 -4.95 1.21 -5.59
C LEU A 28 -4.60 2.22 -4.50
N ILE A 29 -5.53 2.38 -3.53
CA ILE A 29 -5.31 3.17 -2.32
C ILE A 29 -5.37 2.28 -1.09
N GLY A 30 -4.41 2.47 -0.18
CA GLY A 30 -4.35 1.83 1.12
C GLY A 30 -5.04 2.69 2.17
N VAL A 31 -6.21 2.26 2.61
CA VAL A 31 -7.04 2.97 3.59
C VAL A 31 -6.78 2.42 4.99
N VAL A 32 -6.50 3.29 5.94
CA VAL A 32 -6.32 2.95 7.35
C VAL A 32 -7.68 2.96 8.06
N PRO A 33 -8.18 1.81 8.57
CA PRO A 33 -9.55 1.72 9.12
C PRO A 33 -9.78 2.54 10.39
N ASP A 34 -8.81 2.60 11.31
CA ASP A 34 -8.89 3.28 12.61
C ASP A 34 -7.55 3.99 12.88
N ASN A 35 -7.25 5.05 12.10
CA ASN A 35 -5.96 5.71 12.17
C ASN A 35 -5.66 6.26 13.57
N GLN A 36 -4.54 5.81 14.14
CA GLN A 36 -3.98 6.31 15.41
C GLN A 36 -2.53 6.77 15.26
N ASP A 37 -2.00 6.81 14.04
CA ASP A 37 -0.68 7.36 13.75
C ASP A 37 -0.77 8.88 13.55
N ARG A 38 -0.28 9.61 14.54
CA ARG A 38 -0.24 11.08 14.50
C ARG A 38 0.61 11.64 13.35
N ASN A 39 1.54 10.85 12.82
CA ASN A 39 2.34 11.29 11.67
C ASN A 39 1.52 11.38 10.37
N LEU A 40 0.38 10.70 10.31
CA LEU A 40 -0.55 10.79 9.19
C LEU A 40 -1.52 11.97 9.32
N GLU A 41 -1.58 12.61 10.49
CA GLU A 41 -2.46 13.73 10.73
C GLU A 41 -1.75 15.05 10.42
N ARG A 42 -2.41 15.90 9.68
CA ARG A 42 -2.01 17.29 9.42
C ARG A 42 -2.79 18.22 10.33
N THR A 43 -2.17 18.59 11.43
CA THR A 43 -2.72 19.55 12.40
C THR A 43 -2.23 20.97 12.09
N GLU A 44 -2.94 21.99 12.59
CA GLU A 44 -2.55 23.41 12.48
C GLU A 44 -1.15 23.68 13.03
N GLU A 45 -0.70 22.91 14.05
CA GLU A 45 0.65 23.03 14.64
C GLU A 45 1.78 22.78 13.63
N ASN A 46 1.51 22.04 12.55
CA ASN A 46 2.46 21.79 11.47
C ASN A 46 2.40 22.85 10.34
N GLY A 47 1.69 23.97 10.57
CA GLY A 47 1.67 25.14 9.71
C GLY A 47 0.96 24.97 8.37
N LYS A 48 0.19 23.91 8.19
CA LYS A 48 -0.65 23.67 7.00
C LYS A 48 -1.96 23.06 7.45
N ASP A 49 -3.05 23.75 7.20
CA ASP A 49 -4.38 23.16 7.33
C ASP A 49 -4.56 22.07 6.27
N GLY A 50 -4.26 20.83 6.64
CA GLY A 50 -4.40 19.66 5.76
C GLY A 50 -5.85 19.33 5.42
N ARG A 51 -6.80 20.05 6.02
CA ARG A 51 -8.25 19.87 5.78
C ARG A 51 -8.75 20.61 4.55
N GLU A 52 -7.96 21.49 3.97
CA GLU A 52 -8.29 22.07 2.67
C GLU A 52 -8.56 20.95 1.66
N HIS A 53 -9.75 20.93 1.07
CA HIS A 53 -10.29 19.85 0.22
C HIS A 53 -10.67 18.54 0.94
N MET A 54 -10.68 18.48 2.28
CA MET A 54 -11.21 17.34 3.00
C MET A 54 -12.69 17.14 2.63
N PRO A 55 -13.13 15.92 2.26
CA PRO A 55 -14.55 15.64 2.01
C PRO A 55 -15.35 15.75 3.32
N GLU A 56 -16.63 16.15 3.22
CA GLU A 56 -17.54 16.21 4.36
C GLU A 56 -17.68 14.83 5.04
N ASP A 57 -17.76 13.76 4.24
CA ASP A 57 -17.74 12.38 4.70
C ASP A 57 -16.60 11.61 4.02
N PHE A 58 -15.60 11.24 4.83
CA PHE A 58 -14.45 10.46 4.38
C PHE A 58 -14.85 9.10 3.79
N TRP A 59 -15.74 8.40 4.47
CA TRP A 59 -16.08 7.03 4.08
C TRP A 59 -16.92 6.99 2.80
N GLU A 60 -17.90 7.88 2.67
CA GLU A 60 -18.66 8.03 1.44
C GLU A 60 -17.77 8.46 0.28
N TYR A 61 -16.78 9.31 0.53
CA TYR A 61 -15.80 9.69 -0.49
C TYR A 61 -14.98 8.49 -0.96
N VAL A 62 -14.43 7.69 -0.03
CA VAL A 62 -13.63 6.48 -0.35
C VAL A 62 -14.49 5.44 -1.08
N LYS A 63 -15.71 5.21 -0.63
CA LYS A 63 -16.67 4.33 -1.32
C LYS A 63 -16.96 4.82 -2.73
N GLY A 64 -17.20 6.12 -2.91
CA GLY A 64 -17.37 6.72 -4.23
C GLY A 64 -16.14 6.59 -5.15
N LEU A 65 -14.90 6.54 -4.60
CA LEU A 65 -13.72 6.19 -5.37
C LEU A 65 -13.76 4.73 -5.84
N GLN A 66 -14.16 3.79 -4.95
CA GLN A 66 -14.31 2.38 -5.30
C GLN A 66 -15.34 2.18 -6.42
N GLU A 67 -16.48 2.84 -6.34
CA GLU A 67 -17.56 2.80 -7.35
C GLU A 67 -17.08 3.35 -8.72
N ARG A 68 -16.14 4.29 -8.72
CA ARG A 68 -15.50 4.81 -9.92
C ARG A 68 -14.35 3.95 -10.43
N GLY A 69 -14.11 2.77 -9.81
CA GLY A 69 -13.15 1.78 -10.25
C GLY A 69 -11.73 1.93 -9.65
N TRP A 70 -11.56 2.74 -8.59
CA TRP A 70 -10.36 2.70 -7.77
C TRP A 70 -10.35 1.43 -6.94
N ILE A 71 -9.17 0.87 -6.71
CA ILE A 71 -9.03 -0.34 -5.89
C ILE A 71 -8.73 0.08 -4.45
N ILE A 72 -9.47 -0.49 -3.50
CA ILE A 72 -9.23 -0.25 -2.08
C ILE A 72 -8.47 -1.43 -1.49
N ALA A 73 -7.41 -1.16 -0.75
CA ALA A 73 -6.74 -2.12 0.11
C ALA A 73 -6.88 -1.68 1.57
N MET A 74 -6.99 -2.62 2.49
CA MET A 74 -6.88 -2.34 3.92
C MET A 74 -5.41 -2.12 4.28
N HIS A 75 -5.06 -0.92 4.77
CA HIS A 75 -3.69 -0.55 5.14
C HIS A 75 -3.48 -0.65 6.66
N GLY A 76 -3.18 -1.88 7.09
CA GLY A 76 -3.13 -2.18 8.51
C GLY A 76 -4.48 -2.08 9.20
N TYR A 77 -4.47 -1.76 10.49
CA TYR A 77 -5.66 -1.45 11.29
C TYR A 77 -5.59 -0.02 11.84
N ARG A 78 -4.53 0.29 12.61
CA ARG A 78 -4.32 1.58 13.28
C ARG A 78 -3.12 2.36 12.79
N HIS A 79 -2.28 1.72 11.98
CA HIS A 79 -1.01 2.24 11.50
C HIS A 79 0.00 2.57 12.62
N VAL A 80 -0.07 1.86 13.75
CA VAL A 80 0.81 2.07 14.91
C VAL A 80 1.81 0.92 15.04
N TYR A 81 3.09 1.25 15.01
CA TYR A 81 4.17 0.27 15.06
C TYR A 81 4.55 -0.07 16.50
N THR A 82 4.07 -1.20 16.98
CA THR A 82 4.33 -1.69 18.34
C THR A 82 5.45 -2.72 18.42
N GLN A 83 5.86 -3.29 17.28
CA GLN A 83 6.82 -4.37 17.20
C GLN A 83 8.08 -3.96 16.45
N LYS A 84 9.25 -4.47 16.91
CA LYS A 84 10.55 -4.31 16.24
C LYS A 84 10.88 -5.57 15.42
N LYS A 85 10.03 -5.92 14.45
CA LYS A 85 10.12 -7.12 13.60
C LYS A 85 9.84 -6.78 12.14
N GLY A 86 10.72 -7.21 11.24
CA GLY A 86 10.53 -7.04 9.79
C GLY A 86 9.78 -8.21 9.13
N GLY A 87 9.63 -9.33 9.83
CA GLY A 87 8.91 -10.49 9.33
C GLY A 87 9.58 -11.20 8.14
N VAL A 88 8.76 -11.61 7.16
CA VAL A 88 9.21 -12.38 5.97
C VAL A 88 9.58 -11.49 4.79
N PHE A 89 9.27 -10.21 4.86
CA PHE A 89 9.66 -9.19 3.87
C PHE A 89 10.23 -7.96 4.60
N PRO A 90 11.49 -8.06 5.12
CA PRO A 90 12.03 -7.12 6.10
C PRO A 90 12.59 -5.85 5.48
N LEU A 91 11.79 -5.08 4.73
CA LEU A 91 12.17 -3.74 4.28
C LEU A 91 12.36 -2.79 5.45
N ASN A 92 11.53 -2.92 6.48
CA ASN A 92 11.65 -2.20 7.75
C ASN A 92 11.75 -3.19 8.92
N LEU A 93 12.23 -2.70 10.07
CA LEU A 93 12.33 -3.49 11.31
C LEU A 93 11.31 -3.06 12.36
N PHE A 94 10.28 -2.36 11.96
CA PHE A 94 9.14 -2.02 12.81
C PHE A 94 7.85 -2.48 12.11
N SER A 95 6.86 -2.85 12.89
CA SER A 95 5.63 -3.48 12.39
C SER A 95 4.44 -3.19 13.28
N GLU A 96 3.29 -3.09 12.67
CA GLU A 96 2.01 -3.16 13.37
C GLU A 96 1.63 -4.61 13.71
N PHE A 97 2.00 -5.58 12.85
CA PHE A 97 1.55 -6.98 12.94
C PHE A 97 2.68 -7.97 13.25
N ALA A 98 3.79 -7.94 12.51
CA ALA A 98 4.82 -8.97 12.61
C ALA A 98 5.41 -9.07 14.01
N GLY A 99 5.36 -10.26 14.60
CA GLY A 99 5.83 -10.54 15.96
C GLY A 99 4.73 -10.66 17.00
N LEU A 100 3.49 -10.27 16.69
CA LEU A 100 2.33 -10.49 17.55
C LEU A 100 1.83 -11.95 17.45
N PRO A 101 1.13 -12.47 18.48
CA PRO A 101 0.43 -13.73 18.40
C PRO A 101 -0.60 -13.77 17.28
N LEU A 102 -0.84 -14.96 16.69
CA LEU A 102 -1.81 -15.14 15.60
C LEU A 102 -3.20 -14.62 15.95
N ALA A 103 -3.70 -14.93 17.16
CA ALA A 103 -5.04 -14.52 17.57
C ALA A 103 -5.19 -12.99 17.66
N GLU A 104 -4.14 -12.31 18.12
CA GLU A 104 -4.12 -10.84 18.22
C GLU A 104 -4.13 -10.20 16.82
N GLN A 105 -3.26 -10.69 15.91
CA GLN A 105 -3.24 -10.24 14.52
C GLN A 105 -4.59 -10.46 13.83
N LEU A 106 -5.22 -11.64 14.05
CA LEU A 106 -6.54 -11.95 13.50
C LEU A 106 -7.60 -10.96 13.99
N ALA A 107 -7.66 -10.73 15.31
CA ALA A 107 -8.61 -9.79 15.90
C ALA A 107 -8.45 -8.36 15.37
N MET A 108 -7.20 -7.90 15.13
CA MET A 108 -6.94 -6.59 14.51
C MET A 108 -7.47 -6.54 13.07
N LEU A 109 -7.22 -7.58 12.28
CA LEU A 109 -7.66 -7.65 10.88
C LEU A 109 -9.19 -7.70 10.77
N GLU A 110 -9.85 -8.48 11.64
CA GLU A 110 -11.32 -8.55 11.69
C GLU A 110 -11.95 -7.22 12.08
N LYS A 111 -11.37 -6.50 13.05
CA LYS A 111 -11.81 -5.16 13.43
C LYS A 111 -11.66 -4.17 12.27
N GLY A 112 -10.48 -4.13 11.64
CA GLY A 112 -10.24 -3.25 10.48
C GLY A 112 -11.20 -3.54 9.34
N ARG A 113 -11.42 -4.84 9.03
CA ARG A 113 -12.40 -5.25 8.02
C ARG A 113 -13.83 -4.83 8.38
N SER A 114 -14.23 -5.01 9.65
CA SER A 114 -15.55 -4.61 10.12
C SER A 114 -15.80 -3.11 9.96
N VAL A 115 -14.77 -2.27 10.17
CA VAL A 115 -14.87 -0.82 9.91
C VAL A 115 -15.15 -0.57 8.42
N LEU A 116 -14.34 -1.13 7.51
CA LEU A 116 -14.56 -0.96 6.07
C LEU A 116 -15.93 -1.47 5.63
N ASP A 117 -16.33 -2.67 6.09
CA ASP A 117 -17.62 -3.28 5.77
C ASP A 117 -18.80 -2.46 6.26
N SER A 118 -18.72 -1.82 7.44
CA SER A 118 -19.77 -0.96 8.00
C SER A 118 -20.03 0.29 7.14
N HIS A 119 -19.02 0.73 6.37
CA HIS A 119 -19.12 1.83 5.42
C HIS A 119 -19.37 1.36 3.97
N GLY A 120 -19.69 0.07 3.77
CA GLY A 120 -19.99 -0.50 2.46
C GLY A 120 -18.77 -0.71 1.56
N ILE A 121 -17.56 -0.55 2.08
CA ILE A 121 -16.30 -0.74 1.33
C ILE A 121 -15.92 -2.21 1.39
N LYS A 122 -15.76 -2.85 0.23
CA LYS A 122 -15.40 -4.28 0.11
C LYS A 122 -14.00 -4.44 -0.45
N THR A 123 -13.16 -5.19 0.27
CA THR A 123 -11.83 -5.55 -0.20
C THR A 123 -11.38 -6.90 0.36
N ASP A 124 -10.59 -7.62 -0.42
CA ASP A 124 -9.81 -8.78 -0.01
C ASP A 124 -8.30 -8.53 -0.16
N ILE A 125 -7.91 -7.26 -0.36
CA ILE A 125 -6.52 -6.84 -0.55
C ILE A 125 -6.01 -6.19 0.74
N PHE A 126 -4.87 -6.67 1.22
CA PHE A 126 -4.15 -6.10 2.34
C PHE A 126 -2.90 -5.37 1.85
N MET A 127 -2.62 -4.23 2.43
CA MET A 127 -1.38 -3.48 2.27
C MET A 127 -0.70 -3.39 3.63
N ALA A 128 0.48 -3.98 3.76
CA ALA A 128 1.16 -4.05 5.04
C ALA A 128 1.81 -2.71 5.39
N PRO A 129 1.46 -2.07 6.53
CA PRO A 129 2.18 -0.90 7.02
C PRO A 129 3.68 -1.20 7.17
N ALA A 130 4.53 -0.24 6.77
CA ALA A 130 5.98 -0.39 6.74
C ALA A 130 6.47 -1.63 5.95
N HIS A 131 5.67 -2.22 5.07
CA HIS A 131 5.99 -3.44 4.33
C HIS A 131 6.41 -4.61 5.24
N SER A 132 5.90 -4.69 6.46
CA SER A 132 6.34 -5.67 7.44
C SER A 132 5.19 -6.59 7.88
N TYR A 133 5.38 -7.88 7.64
CA TYR A 133 4.43 -8.94 7.97
C TYR A 133 5.17 -10.26 8.18
N ASP A 134 4.60 -11.17 8.97
CA ASP A 134 5.20 -12.48 9.23
C ASP A 134 4.30 -13.65 8.80
N ARG A 135 4.69 -14.87 9.17
CA ARG A 135 3.91 -16.07 8.83
C ARG A 135 2.56 -16.10 9.53
N ASN A 136 2.46 -15.54 10.74
CA ASN A 136 1.20 -15.42 11.45
C ASN A 136 0.30 -14.39 10.77
N THR A 137 0.87 -13.26 10.29
CA THR A 137 0.13 -12.27 9.50
C THR A 137 -0.53 -12.92 8.27
N LEU A 138 0.23 -13.72 7.50
CA LEU A 138 -0.31 -14.41 6.32
C LEU A 138 -1.41 -15.43 6.67
N LYS A 139 -1.33 -16.09 7.84
CA LYS A 139 -2.38 -16.99 8.32
C LYS A 139 -3.62 -16.20 8.75
N ALA A 140 -3.43 -15.14 9.54
CA ALA A 140 -4.50 -14.28 10.02
C ALA A 140 -5.26 -13.61 8.87
N LEU A 141 -4.55 -13.10 7.86
CA LEU A 141 -5.15 -12.53 6.65
C LEU A 141 -6.10 -13.50 5.96
N ARG A 142 -5.67 -14.75 5.74
CA ARG A 142 -6.54 -15.77 5.12
C ARG A 142 -7.76 -16.08 5.98
N GLN A 143 -7.60 -16.18 7.30
CA GLN A 143 -8.72 -16.42 8.22
C GLN A 143 -9.70 -15.26 8.24
N ALA A 144 -9.19 -14.03 8.14
CA ALA A 144 -10.00 -12.81 8.01
C ALA A 144 -10.56 -12.60 6.58
N GLY A 145 -10.32 -13.52 5.62
CA GLY A 145 -10.87 -13.48 4.26
C GLY A 145 -10.12 -12.59 3.27
N PHE A 146 -8.85 -12.24 3.56
CA PHE A 146 -7.97 -11.59 2.60
C PHE A 146 -7.23 -12.64 1.76
N GLY A 147 -7.26 -12.48 0.45
CA GLY A 147 -6.58 -13.37 -0.51
C GLY A 147 -5.37 -12.73 -1.20
N ARG A 148 -5.24 -11.41 -1.10
CA ARG A 148 -4.27 -10.61 -1.85
C ARG A 148 -3.47 -9.68 -0.93
N ILE A 149 -2.20 -9.43 -1.29
CA ILE A 149 -1.31 -8.52 -0.57
C ILE A 149 -0.47 -7.72 -1.56
N THR A 150 -0.33 -6.42 -1.34
CA THR A 150 0.42 -5.51 -2.22
C THR A 150 1.84 -5.35 -1.70
N ASP A 151 2.64 -6.39 -1.79
CA ASP A 151 4.02 -6.41 -1.32
C ASP A 151 4.87 -7.47 -2.05
N GLY A 152 6.15 -7.48 -1.75
CA GLY A 152 7.12 -8.36 -2.39
C GLY A 152 7.83 -7.70 -3.57
N PHE A 153 8.83 -8.39 -4.13
CA PHE A 153 9.56 -7.97 -5.33
C PHE A 153 9.35 -8.93 -6.49
N GLY A 154 9.08 -8.38 -7.65
CA GLY A 154 8.87 -9.17 -8.88
C GLY A 154 8.46 -8.31 -10.05
N SER A 155 8.35 -8.93 -11.22
CA SER A 155 7.86 -8.31 -12.45
C SER A 155 6.46 -8.79 -12.84
N LYS A 156 5.88 -9.69 -12.04
CA LYS A 156 4.52 -10.24 -12.18
C LYS A 156 3.96 -10.59 -10.82
N PRO A 157 2.62 -10.63 -10.65
CA PRO A 157 2.00 -11.21 -9.47
C PRO A 157 2.44 -12.65 -9.22
N TYR A 158 2.47 -13.08 -7.96
CA TYR A 158 2.85 -14.46 -7.65
C TYR A 158 2.04 -15.06 -6.51
N LEU A 159 1.89 -16.38 -6.56
CA LEU A 159 1.21 -17.17 -5.53
C LEU A 159 2.21 -17.75 -4.55
N TRP A 160 1.98 -17.50 -3.27
CA TRP A 160 2.73 -18.11 -2.17
C TRP A 160 1.87 -18.23 -0.92
N LYS A 161 1.97 -19.37 -0.22
CA LYS A 161 1.21 -19.61 1.03
C LYS A 161 -0.29 -19.35 0.87
N GLN A 162 -0.87 -19.69 -0.27
CA GLN A 162 -2.29 -19.48 -0.62
C GLN A 162 -2.70 -17.99 -0.65
N MET A 163 -1.76 -17.10 -0.82
CA MET A 163 -1.96 -15.66 -1.01
C MET A 163 -1.44 -15.27 -2.39
N CYS A 164 -2.07 -14.29 -3.02
CA CYS A 164 -1.57 -13.66 -4.23
C CYS A 164 -0.85 -12.35 -3.87
N PHE A 165 0.41 -12.26 -4.24
CA PHE A 165 1.25 -11.09 -4.01
C PHE A 165 1.32 -10.24 -5.27
N TYR A 166 1.12 -8.94 -5.10
CA TYR A 166 1.28 -7.92 -6.14
C TYR A 166 2.54 -7.11 -5.84
N PRO A 167 3.68 -7.42 -6.49
CA PRO A 167 4.97 -6.84 -6.18
C PRO A 167 5.02 -5.33 -6.29
N ILE A 168 5.83 -4.73 -5.40
CA ILE A 168 6.25 -3.34 -5.49
C ILE A 168 7.59 -3.21 -6.20
N SER A 169 7.90 -2.02 -6.72
CA SER A 169 9.19 -1.77 -7.37
C SER A 169 10.33 -1.83 -6.36
N PHE A 170 11.40 -2.57 -6.69
CA PHE A 170 12.63 -2.54 -5.91
C PHE A 170 13.27 -1.14 -5.94
N ARG A 171 13.38 -0.58 -7.14
CA ARG A 171 13.85 0.78 -7.39
C ARG A 171 13.18 1.28 -8.68
N LEU A 172 12.34 2.29 -8.56
CA LEU A 172 11.51 2.77 -9.67
C LEU A 172 12.35 3.08 -10.93
N GLY A 173 13.40 3.88 -10.80
CA GLY A 173 14.23 4.27 -11.94
C GLY A 173 14.92 3.11 -12.67
N SER A 174 15.26 2.00 -11.98
CA SER A 174 15.78 0.81 -12.64
C SER A 174 14.68 -0.08 -13.20
N SER A 175 13.50 -0.07 -12.57
CA SER A 175 12.34 -0.83 -13.04
C SER A 175 11.79 -0.25 -14.35
N LEU A 176 11.71 1.07 -14.47
CA LEU A 176 11.26 1.75 -15.68
C LEU A 176 12.17 1.52 -16.91
N LYS A 177 13.46 1.18 -16.69
CA LYS A 177 14.40 0.85 -17.78
C LYS A 177 14.22 -0.56 -18.35
N LYS A 178 13.39 -1.41 -17.73
CA LYS A 178 13.14 -2.76 -18.21
C LYS A 178 12.08 -2.74 -19.31
N ASN A 179 12.29 -3.52 -20.35
CA ASN A 179 11.37 -3.64 -21.48
C ASN A 179 10.30 -4.73 -21.27
N HIS A 180 10.12 -5.22 -20.05
CA HIS A 180 9.18 -6.30 -19.75
C HIS A 180 8.69 -6.25 -18.29
N GLY A 181 7.53 -6.84 -18.06
CA GLY A 181 6.90 -6.95 -16.75
C GLY A 181 6.17 -5.67 -16.36
N ILE A 182 5.50 -5.73 -15.21
CA ILE A 182 4.78 -4.61 -14.62
C ILE A 182 5.51 -4.20 -13.34
N THR A 183 5.62 -2.91 -13.11
CA THR A 183 6.15 -2.35 -11.86
C THR A 183 5.15 -1.41 -11.24
N THR A 184 5.02 -1.42 -9.93
CA THR A 184 4.14 -0.51 -9.21
C THR A 184 4.95 0.61 -8.57
N MET A 185 4.35 1.78 -8.50
CA MET A 185 4.90 2.93 -7.78
C MET A 185 4.22 3.03 -6.42
N VAL A 186 5.01 3.03 -5.35
CA VAL A 186 4.51 3.35 -4.00
C VAL A 186 4.54 4.87 -3.84
N VAL A 187 3.40 5.45 -3.50
CA VAL A 187 3.23 6.91 -3.39
C VAL A 187 2.63 7.25 -2.04
N HIS A 188 3.41 7.94 -1.19
CA HIS A 188 2.94 8.52 0.07
C HIS A 188 2.48 9.95 -0.21
N VAL A 189 1.20 10.16 -0.44
CA VAL A 189 0.67 11.47 -0.87
C VAL A 189 0.99 12.61 0.09
N ASN A 190 1.04 12.32 1.39
CA ASN A 190 1.39 13.31 2.42
C ASN A 190 2.77 13.96 2.21
N THR A 191 3.68 13.29 1.51
CA THR A 191 5.06 13.73 1.31
C THR A 191 5.35 14.20 -0.11
N VAL A 192 4.41 14.01 -1.05
CA VAL A 192 4.58 14.44 -2.45
C VAL A 192 4.84 15.94 -2.51
N ASN A 193 5.83 16.33 -3.28
CA ASN A 193 6.19 17.72 -3.52
C ASN A 193 6.11 18.05 -5.03
N ARG A 194 6.36 19.31 -5.40
CA ARG A 194 6.27 19.77 -6.78
C ARG A 194 7.20 18.98 -7.72
N LYS A 195 8.42 18.67 -7.30
CA LYS A 195 9.38 17.89 -8.09
C LYS A 195 8.90 16.48 -8.33
N ASP A 196 8.27 15.86 -7.32
CA ASP A 196 7.67 14.53 -7.44
C ASP A 196 6.52 14.56 -8.45
N MET A 197 5.65 15.58 -8.39
CA MET A 197 4.55 15.77 -9.34
C MET A 197 5.04 15.90 -10.78
N GLU A 198 6.09 16.71 -11.02
CA GLU A 198 6.71 16.86 -12.33
C GLU A 198 7.32 15.53 -12.83
N ASN A 199 7.95 14.76 -11.93
CA ASN A 199 8.50 13.44 -12.27
C ASN A 199 7.40 12.41 -12.59
N TYR A 200 6.29 12.36 -11.81
CA TYR A 200 5.16 11.47 -12.12
C TYR A 200 4.50 11.86 -13.45
N ARG A 201 4.30 13.15 -13.73
CA ARG A 201 3.78 13.63 -15.01
C ARG A 201 4.66 13.18 -16.18
N ARG A 202 5.99 13.26 -16.03
CA ARG A 202 6.94 12.76 -17.01
C ARG A 202 6.81 11.24 -17.20
N ILE A 203 6.73 10.47 -16.11
CA ILE A 203 6.57 9.02 -16.16
C ILE A 203 5.29 8.63 -16.90
N PHE A 204 4.16 9.27 -16.60
CA PHE A 204 2.87 8.98 -17.24
C PHE A 204 2.84 9.33 -18.73
N ARG A 205 3.69 10.26 -19.18
CA ARG A 205 3.85 10.58 -20.61
C ARG A 205 4.79 9.63 -21.35
N GLU A 206 5.85 9.18 -20.68
CA GLU A 206 6.93 8.40 -21.32
C GLU A 206 6.71 6.90 -21.27
N TYR A 207 5.90 6.42 -20.34
CA TYR A 207 5.68 5.00 -20.11
C TYR A 207 4.20 4.65 -20.15
N GLU A 208 3.89 3.49 -20.71
CA GLU A 208 2.54 2.93 -20.62
C GLU A 208 2.18 2.71 -19.15
N THR A 209 1.06 3.29 -18.73
CA THR A 209 0.56 3.18 -17.36
C THR A 209 -0.85 2.61 -17.39
N ILE A 210 -1.08 1.56 -16.61
CA ILE A 210 -2.38 0.89 -16.51
C ILE A 210 -3.03 1.18 -15.15
N SER A 211 -4.33 1.07 -15.09
CA SER A 211 -5.08 1.12 -13.82
C SER A 211 -4.80 -0.12 -12.98
N TYR A 212 -4.88 0.02 -11.66
CA TYR A 212 -4.58 -1.12 -10.78
C TYR A 212 -5.57 -2.28 -10.94
N GLY A 213 -6.82 -1.97 -11.33
CA GLY A 213 -7.81 -2.99 -11.68
C GLY A 213 -7.37 -3.91 -12.81
N ASP A 214 -6.70 -3.36 -13.83
CA ASP A 214 -6.15 -4.13 -14.94
C ASP A 214 -4.95 -4.97 -14.48
N TYR A 215 -4.12 -4.42 -13.59
CA TYR A 215 -3.02 -5.18 -12.97
C TYR A 215 -3.51 -6.39 -12.19
N LEU A 216 -4.66 -6.27 -11.50
CA LEU A 216 -5.26 -7.39 -10.76
C LEU A 216 -5.70 -8.55 -11.66
N GLN A 217 -5.90 -8.33 -12.97
CA GLN A 217 -6.23 -9.37 -13.94
C GLN A 217 -5.00 -10.10 -14.49
N THR A 218 -3.78 -9.64 -14.16
CA THR A 218 -2.55 -10.28 -14.62
C THR A 218 -2.38 -11.66 -13.98
N GLU A 219 -2.07 -12.66 -14.80
CA GLU A 219 -1.84 -14.04 -14.33
C GLU A 219 -0.67 -14.11 -13.34
N ALA A 220 -0.95 -14.73 -12.18
CA ALA A 220 0.03 -14.91 -11.13
C ALA A 220 0.85 -16.19 -11.34
N VAL A 221 2.16 -16.11 -11.16
CA VAL A 221 3.07 -17.27 -11.25
C VAL A 221 3.26 -17.91 -9.87
N LYS A 222 3.47 -19.23 -9.81
CA LYS A 222 3.83 -19.89 -8.54
C LYS A 222 5.25 -19.53 -8.14
N ARG A 223 5.45 -19.12 -6.88
CA ARG A 223 6.77 -18.85 -6.31
C ARG A 223 7.12 -19.89 -5.26
N GLY A 224 8.27 -20.54 -5.43
CA GLY A 224 8.81 -21.50 -4.48
C GLY A 224 9.64 -20.87 -3.37
N TRP A 225 10.10 -21.69 -2.43
CA TRP A 225 10.92 -21.26 -1.28
C TRP A 225 12.22 -20.54 -1.67
N ALA A 226 12.88 -21.02 -2.74
CA ALA A 226 14.12 -20.37 -3.23
C ALA A 226 13.86 -18.93 -3.68
N GLY A 227 12.75 -18.68 -4.42
CA GLY A 227 12.35 -17.34 -4.83
C GLY A 227 12.08 -16.40 -3.64
N HIS A 228 11.49 -16.94 -2.57
CA HIS A 228 11.31 -16.18 -1.33
C HIS A 228 12.60 -15.92 -0.58
N GLY A 229 13.53 -16.87 -0.58
CA GLY A 229 14.86 -16.66 -0.01
C GLY A 229 15.59 -15.49 -0.69
N VAL A 230 15.56 -15.45 -2.03
CA VAL A 230 16.12 -14.34 -2.82
C VAL A 230 15.41 -13.03 -2.48
N GLU A 231 14.09 -13.01 -2.44
CA GLU A 231 13.30 -11.82 -2.09
C GLU A 231 13.64 -11.28 -0.69
N TYR A 232 13.76 -12.17 0.29
CA TYR A 232 14.17 -11.82 1.65
C TYR A 232 15.54 -11.13 1.65
N LEU A 233 16.53 -11.71 0.95
CA LEU A 233 17.88 -11.15 0.84
C LEU A 233 17.86 -9.78 0.12
N LEU A 234 17.04 -9.63 -0.90
CA LEU A 234 16.87 -8.35 -1.60
C LEU A 234 16.23 -7.29 -0.68
N ALA A 235 15.24 -7.67 0.13
CA ALA A 235 14.62 -6.76 1.10
C ALA A 235 15.61 -6.30 2.17
N VAL A 236 16.42 -7.22 2.71
CA VAL A 236 17.52 -6.89 3.65
C VAL A 236 18.54 -5.97 2.98
N GLY A 237 18.99 -6.31 1.77
CA GLY A 237 19.95 -5.49 1.01
C GLY A 237 19.43 -4.07 0.76
N LYS A 238 18.16 -3.93 0.32
CA LYS A 238 17.52 -2.62 0.11
C LYS A 238 17.48 -1.81 1.40
N ARG A 239 17.08 -2.42 2.52
CA ARG A 239 17.06 -1.75 3.83
C ARG A 239 18.44 -1.24 4.26
N ILE A 240 19.50 -2.02 4.00
CA ILE A 240 20.88 -1.62 4.32
C ILE A 240 21.28 -0.44 3.43
N LEU A 241 21.05 -0.52 2.12
CA LEU A 241 21.40 0.53 1.16
C LEU A 241 20.73 1.88 1.48
N VAL A 242 19.46 1.86 1.89
CA VAL A 242 18.73 3.10 2.26
C VAL A 242 19.31 3.80 3.48
N LYS A 243 20.03 3.10 4.35
CA LYS A 243 20.72 3.71 5.52
C LYS A 243 22.01 4.46 5.16
N PHE A 244 22.54 4.23 3.96
CA PHE A 244 23.81 4.84 3.50
C PHE A 244 23.58 5.89 2.39
N LEU A 245 22.32 6.16 2.05
CA LEU A 245 21.88 7.22 1.12
C LEU A 245 21.18 8.35 1.88
#